data_cce929309e443334d3652e51dbbd6043
#
_entry.id   cce929309e443334d3652e51dbbd6043
#
_cell.length_a   1.000
_cell.length_b   1.000
_cell.length_c   1.000
_cell.angle_alpha   90.00
_cell.angle_beta   90.00
_cell.angle_gamma   90.00
#
_symmetry.space_group_name_H-M   'P 1'
#
loop_
_entity.id
_entity.type
_entity.pdbx_description
1 polymer ?
#
loop_
_entity_poly.entity_id
_entity_poly.type
_entity_poly.pdbx_seq_one_letter_code
_entity_poly.pdbx_strand_id
1 'polypeptide(L)'
;MGAYPDSIIVFDEAKGQIVDRIRLSTGLPTSMRLSQDRKKIYVTTNDHSGVEVVDVATHKVINHFVLNTPTKRYRFNGGVPDPEDKVFYTVTTEMNKLNDRYEIGKPKYTVIDLEQQKIVRTADIAREDENANAGYYGRAGFQISPDGKYLYQFRDKVVILSTDDFKVVDRIELAKPDFPGMENVGFGGLLDSISETGQHISLFNSADPIVHNRVFGIARFDLTTRQVNFTPIGPAPEGMAGLQVAPDKKTAYTVIANGLHGNKRCEFWAFELATNRIARTAEVPCRSRFSFGMAGDGQKLYFYGAGFEIEVYDAVTLKYERTWDLNNDVTGAGMIVIN
;
A
#
# COMPACT_ATOMS: atom_id res chain seq x y z
N MET A 1 -13.96 0.96 -1.18
CA MET A 1 -13.06 1.52 -2.22
C MET A 1 -13.10 3.03 -2.18
N GLY A 2 -11.93 3.68 -2.24
CA GLY A 2 -11.87 5.15 -2.36
C GLY A 2 -12.32 5.60 -3.74
N ALA A 3 -13.20 6.60 -3.81
CA ALA A 3 -13.81 7.09 -5.03
C ALA A 3 -13.76 8.62 -5.15
N TYR A 4 -13.63 9.08 -6.39
CA TYR A 4 -13.68 10.50 -6.72
C TYR A 4 -15.11 11.04 -6.62
N PRO A 5 -15.34 12.29 -6.18
CA PRO A 5 -14.30 13.24 -5.71
C PRO A 5 -13.95 13.11 -4.22
N ASP A 6 -14.82 12.61 -3.36
CA ASP A 6 -14.73 12.73 -1.92
C ASP A 6 -15.48 11.61 -1.17
N SER A 7 -15.41 10.38 -1.66
CA SER A 7 -16.20 9.32 -1.03
C SER A 7 -15.48 7.97 -0.94
N ILE A 8 -16.02 7.12 -0.07
CA ILE A 8 -15.74 5.69 -0.05
C ILE A 8 -17.01 4.95 -0.50
N ILE A 9 -16.86 4.11 -1.49
CA ILE A 9 -17.92 3.20 -1.93
C ILE A 9 -17.82 1.91 -1.15
N VAL A 10 -18.93 1.48 -0.58
CA VAL A 10 -19.10 0.16 0.01
C VAL A 10 -19.81 -0.73 -1.00
N PHE A 11 -19.14 -1.79 -1.41
CA PHE A 11 -19.63 -2.71 -2.41
C PHE A 11 -19.89 -4.09 -1.78
N ASP A 12 -21.06 -4.64 -2.00
CA ASP A 12 -21.45 -5.98 -1.55
C ASP A 12 -21.17 -6.98 -2.67
N GLU A 13 -20.19 -7.84 -2.45
CA GLU A 13 -19.73 -8.83 -3.44
C GLU A 13 -20.82 -9.85 -3.77
N ALA A 14 -21.60 -10.28 -2.77
CA ALA A 14 -22.65 -11.27 -2.97
C ALA A 14 -23.82 -10.73 -3.82
N LYS A 15 -24.14 -9.44 -3.63
CA LYS A 15 -25.19 -8.77 -4.42
C LYS A 15 -24.66 -8.18 -5.72
N GLY A 16 -23.35 -8.01 -5.85
CA GLY A 16 -22.74 -7.39 -7.02
C GLY A 16 -23.12 -5.92 -7.19
N GLN A 17 -23.33 -5.18 -6.10
CA GLN A 17 -23.80 -3.80 -6.15
C GLN A 17 -23.24 -2.93 -5.03
N ILE A 18 -23.25 -1.62 -5.27
CA ILE A 18 -22.96 -0.62 -4.24
C ILE A 18 -24.12 -0.62 -3.24
N VAL A 19 -23.79 -0.83 -1.96
CA VAL A 19 -24.77 -0.83 -0.87
C VAL A 19 -24.71 0.44 -0.02
N ASP A 20 -23.59 1.15 -0.04
CA ASP A 20 -23.46 2.39 0.70
C ASP A 20 -22.40 3.30 0.07
N ARG A 21 -22.47 4.59 0.41
CA ARG A 21 -21.53 5.61 -0.01
C ARG A 21 -21.22 6.56 1.16
N ILE A 22 -20.02 6.49 1.66
CA ILE A 22 -19.55 7.28 2.79
C ILE A 22 -18.91 8.55 2.22
N ARG A 23 -19.53 9.70 2.44
CA ARG A 23 -18.99 10.99 2.02
C ARG A 23 -17.90 11.43 2.99
N LEU A 24 -16.76 11.85 2.45
CA LEU A 24 -15.64 12.41 3.18
C LEU A 24 -15.74 13.95 3.17
N SER A 25 -15.46 14.56 4.30
CA SER A 25 -15.50 16.02 4.47
C SER A 25 -14.17 16.70 4.17
N THR A 26 -13.08 15.94 4.16
CA THR A 26 -11.72 16.47 3.99
C THR A 26 -11.16 16.27 2.57
N GLY A 27 -11.95 15.70 1.64
CA GLY A 27 -11.67 15.68 0.22
C GLY A 27 -11.33 14.29 -0.34
N LEU A 28 -10.59 14.26 -1.45
CA LEU A 28 -10.28 13.05 -2.21
C LEU A 28 -9.47 12.05 -1.39
N PRO A 29 -9.93 10.80 -1.22
CA PRO A 29 -9.16 9.76 -0.55
C PRO A 29 -7.93 9.39 -1.37
N THR A 30 -6.77 9.36 -0.73
CA THR A 30 -5.48 9.02 -1.36
C THR A 30 -4.85 7.76 -0.80
N SER A 31 -5.22 7.39 0.42
CA SER A 31 -4.78 6.15 1.06
C SER A 31 -5.83 5.72 2.07
N MET A 32 -6.01 4.43 2.18
CA MET A 32 -6.86 3.81 3.20
C MET A 32 -6.05 2.75 3.94
N ARG A 33 -6.19 2.72 5.26
CA ARG A 33 -5.54 1.74 6.14
C ARG A 33 -6.55 1.19 7.14
N LEU A 34 -6.58 -0.12 7.24
CA LEU A 34 -7.38 -0.81 8.24
C LEU A 34 -6.67 -0.76 9.60
N SER A 35 -7.41 -0.53 10.69
CA SER A 35 -6.89 -0.71 12.05
C SER A 35 -6.50 -2.17 12.30
N GLN A 36 -5.66 -2.42 13.30
CA GLN A 36 -5.22 -3.77 13.61
C GLN A 36 -6.37 -4.69 14.03
N ASP A 37 -7.36 -4.17 14.75
CA ASP A 37 -8.59 -4.88 15.11
C ASP A 37 -9.63 -4.97 13.98
N ARG A 38 -9.33 -4.40 12.79
CA ARG A 38 -10.15 -4.37 11.59
C ARG A 38 -11.50 -3.66 11.74
N LYS A 39 -11.70 -2.84 12.78
CA LYS A 39 -12.96 -2.13 13.03
C LYS A 39 -13.00 -0.73 12.46
N LYS A 40 -11.86 -0.15 12.10
CA LYS A 40 -11.75 1.21 11.59
C LYS A 40 -10.92 1.27 10.31
N ILE A 41 -11.30 2.19 9.43
CA ILE A 41 -10.51 2.54 8.25
C ILE A 41 -10.00 3.98 8.43
N TYR A 42 -8.69 4.13 8.39
CA TYR A 42 -8.01 5.43 8.37
C TYR A 42 -7.81 5.88 6.93
N VAL A 43 -8.40 7.02 6.61
CA VAL A 43 -8.38 7.59 5.26
C VAL A 43 -7.57 8.87 5.29
N THR A 44 -6.50 8.93 4.51
CA THR A 44 -5.82 10.21 4.27
C THR A 44 -6.34 10.83 2.99
N THR A 45 -6.56 12.15 3.02
CA THR A 45 -7.11 12.89 1.90
C THR A 45 -6.13 13.94 1.37
N ASN A 46 -6.21 14.27 0.11
CA ASN A 46 -5.25 15.15 -0.56
C ASN A 46 -5.68 16.62 -0.58
N ASP A 47 -6.97 16.91 -0.75
CA ASP A 47 -7.45 18.28 -0.97
C ASP A 47 -7.25 19.17 0.25
N HIS A 48 -7.50 18.63 1.42
CA HIS A 48 -7.39 19.34 2.68
C HIS A 48 -6.29 18.80 3.60
N SER A 49 -5.52 17.80 3.12
CA SER A 49 -4.49 17.14 3.93
C SER A 49 -5.06 16.67 5.27
N GLY A 50 -6.19 15.99 5.18
CA GLY A 50 -6.96 15.52 6.32
C GLY A 50 -6.77 14.05 6.61
N VAL A 51 -7.25 13.67 7.78
CA VAL A 51 -7.45 12.27 8.19
C VAL A 51 -8.92 12.11 8.55
N GLU A 52 -9.54 11.08 8.01
CA GLU A 52 -10.88 10.65 8.41
C GLU A 52 -10.83 9.22 8.91
N VAL A 53 -11.57 8.94 9.97
CA VAL A 53 -11.68 7.61 10.55
C VAL A 53 -13.10 7.12 10.35
N VAL A 54 -13.23 6.01 9.65
CA VAL A 54 -14.52 5.40 9.33
C VAL A 54 -14.68 4.13 10.16
N ASP A 55 -15.81 4.02 10.83
CA ASP A 55 -16.22 2.78 11.52
C ASP A 55 -16.75 1.78 10.48
N VAL A 56 -16.15 0.57 10.49
CA VAL A 56 -16.43 -0.48 9.51
C VAL A 56 -17.86 -1.02 9.62
N ALA A 57 -18.36 -1.17 10.84
CA ALA A 57 -19.67 -1.81 11.06
C ALA A 57 -20.83 -0.87 10.72
N THR A 58 -20.68 0.42 10.99
CA THR A 58 -21.74 1.41 10.78
C THR A 58 -21.63 2.20 9.50
N HIS A 59 -20.50 2.10 8.80
CA HIS A 59 -20.16 2.90 7.60
C HIS A 59 -20.17 4.41 7.85
N LYS A 60 -19.85 4.85 9.06
CA LYS A 60 -19.88 6.26 9.42
C LYS A 60 -18.48 6.81 9.66
N VAL A 61 -18.28 8.05 9.26
CA VAL A 61 -17.12 8.83 9.71
C VAL A 61 -17.31 9.14 11.20
N ILE A 62 -16.43 8.61 12.04
CA ILE A 62 -16.46 8.77 13.49
C ILE A 62 -15.45 9.80 13.99
N ASN A 63 -14.46 10.15 13.18
CA ASN A 63 -13.51 11.22 13.45
C ASN A 63 -13.01 11.80 12.12
N HIS A 64 -12.81 13.12 12.10
CA HIS A 64 -12.20 13.81 10.96
C HIS A 64 -11.51 15.09 11.41
N PHE A 65 -10.38 15.39 10.79
CA PHE A 65 -9.67 16.63 11.04
C PHE A 65 -8.75 16.99 9.87
N VAL A 66 -8.38 18.28 9.83
CA VAL A 66 -7.46 18.85 8.86
C VAL A 66 -6.34 19.55 9.60
N LEU A 67 -5.10 19.27 9.25
CA LEU A 67 -3.94 19.95 9.86
C LEU A 67 -3.66 21.32 9.24
N ASN A 68 -4.27 21.63 8.10
CA ASN A 68 -4.06 22.91 7.41
C ASN A 68 -4.57 24.08 8.26
N THR A 69 -3.82 25.17 8.22
CA THR A 69 -4.18 26.47 8.79
C THR A 69 -4.21 27.52 7.67
N PRO A 70 -4.64 28.77 7.94
CA PRO A 70 -4.58 29.84 6.96
C PRO A 70 -3.18 30.08 6.36
N THR A 71 -2.13 29.83 7.15
CA THR A 71 -0.73 30.08 6.78
C THR A 71 0.11 28.83 6.54
N LYS A 72 -0.41 27.66 6.85
CA LYS A 72 0.32 26.38 6.72
C LYS A 72 -0.52 25.35 6.00
N ARG A 73 0.14 24.56 5.17
CA ARG A 73 -0.43 23.35 4.57
C ARG A 73 0.48 22.16 4.88
N TYR A 74 -0.15 20.98 4.97
CA TYR A 74 0.56 19.74 5.22
C TYR A 74 0.23 18.75 4.10
N ARG A 75 1.24 18.04 3.64
CA ARG A 75 1.09 16.92 2.71
C ARG A 75 1.44 15.63 3.43
N PHE A 76 0.52 14.69 3.44
CA PHE A 76 0.75 13.35 3.99
C PHE A 76 1.38 12.44 2.95
N ASN A 77 2.33 11.61 3.39
CA ASN A 77 2.98 10.59 2.57
C ASN A 77 2.76 9.21 3.19
N GLY A 78 1.53 8.70 3.10
CA GLY A 78 1.14 7.44 3.73
C GLY A 78 0.98 7.55 5.24
N GLY A 79 0.87 6.43 5.90
CA GLY A 79 0.78 6.37 7.36
C GLY A 79 0.18 5.06 7.86
N VAL A 80 0.22 4.87 9.17
CA VAL A 80 -0.33 3.72 9.87
C VAL A 80 -0.78 4.13 11.28
N PRO A 81 -1.97 3.68 11.75
CA PRO A 81 -2.37 3.88 13.13
C PRO A 81 -1.54 2.99 14.06
N ASP A 82 -1.42 3.40 15.31
CA ASP A 82 -0.89 2.52 16.35
C ASP A 82 -1.90 1.41 16.70
N PRO A 83 -1.47 0.30 17.33
CA PRO A 83 -2.36 -0.81 17.66
C PRO A 83 -3.52 -0.46 18.60
N GLU A 84 -3.38 0.63 19.39
CA GLU A 84 -4.40 1.10 20.32
C GLU A 84 -5.30 2.20 19.72
N ASP A 85 -5.07 2.57 18.46
CA ASP A 85 -5.82 3.62 17.76
C ASP A 85 -5.77 5.02 18.43
N LYS A 86 -4.68 5.33 19.13
CA LYS A 86 -4.49 6.62 19.82
C LYS A 86 -3.75 7.62 18.96
N VAL A 87 -2.79 7.15 18.18
CA VAL A 87 -1.94 8.00 17.34
C VAL A 87 -1.85 7.46 15.91
N PHE A 88 -1.53 8.35 15.00
CA PHE A 88 -1.26 8.02 13.61
C PHE A 88 0.16 8.43 13.25
N TYR A 89 0.96 7.47 12.81
CA TYR A 89 2.33 7.67 12.36
C TYR A 89 2.34 7.92 10.86
N THR A 90 3.00 8.97 10.43
CA THR A 90 3.07 9.36 9.01
C THR A 90 4.37 10.09 8.70
N VAL A 91 4.58 10.40 7.43
CA VAL A 91 5.55 11.42 7.00
C VAL A 91 4.77 12.62 6.50
N THR A 92 5.08 13.80 7.01
CA THR A 92 4.47 15.03 6.54
C THR A 92 5.51 15.97 5.93
N THR A 93 5.07 16.73 4.92
CA THR A 93 5.80 17.89 4.41
C THR A 93 4.98 19.13 4.74
N GLU A 94 5.56 20.04 5.51
CA GLU A 94 4.96 21.34 5.82
C GLU A 94 5.26 22.34 4.70
N MET A 95 4.27 23.09 4.31
CA MET A 95 4.36 24.17 3.33
C MET A 95 3.85 25.47 3.96
N ASN A 96 4.73 26.45 4.13
CA ASN A 96 4.39 27.76 4.67
C ASN A 96 3.93 28.68 3.53
N LYS A 97 2.72 29.22 3.67
CA LYS A 97 2.16 30.17 2.73
C LYS A 97 2.68 31.57 3.06
N LEU A 98 3.43 32.15 2.12
CA LEU A 98 3.81 33.53 2.12
C LEU A 98 2.88 34.34 1.20
N ASN A 99 3.09 35.64 1.10
CA ASN A 99 2.25 36.51 0.29
C ASN A 99 2.34 36.20 -1.21
N ASP A 100 3.48 35.74 -1.67
CA ASP A 100 3.83 35.55 -3.09
C ASP A 100 4.20 34.11 -3.46
N ARG A 101 4.42 33.21 -2.46
CA ARG A 101 4.89 31.85 -2.70
C ARG A 101 4.57 30.92 -1.52
N TYR A 102 4.81 29.63 -1.76
CA TYR A 102 4.92 28.63 -0.70
C TYR A 102 6.38 28.29 -0.45
N GLU A 103 6.80 28.25 0.83
CA GLU A 103 8.05 27.65 1.24
C GLU A 103 7.79 26.20 1.64
N ILE A 104 8.41 25.28 0.90
CA ILE A 104 8.24 23.84 1.11
C ILE A 104 9.34 23.33 2.01
N GLY A 105 8.98 22.83 3.17
CA GLY A 105 9.88 22.22 4.13
C GLY A 105 10.33 20.82 3.69
N LYS A 106 11.28 20.27 4.44
CA LYS A 106 11.67 18.86 4.27
C LYS A 106 10.62 17.92 4.85
N PRO A 107 10.48 16.71 4.29
CA PRO A 107 9.66 15.65 4.89
C PRO A 107 10.15 15.32 6.30
N LYS A 108 9.23 15.08 7.22
CA LYS A 108 9.51 14.69 8.60
C LYS A 108 8.66 13.50 9.02
N TYR A 109 9.23 12.63 9.82
CA TYR A 109 8.43 11.68 10.59
C TYR A 109 7.52 12.46 11.54
N THR A 110 6.25 12.04 11.62
CA THR A 110 5.24 12.82 12.33
C THR A 110 4.30 11.89 13.09
N VAL A 111 4.02 12.24 14.33
CA VAL A 111 2.97 11.62 15.14
C VAL A 111 1.80 12.60 15.24
N ILE A 112 0.64 12.12 14.89
CA ILE A 112 -0.62 12.84 15.02
C ILE A 112 -1.42 12.17 16.15
N ASP A 113 -1.77 12.92 17.18
CA ASP A 113 -2.70 12.49 18.20
C ASP A 113 -4.12 12.53 17.62
N LEU A 114 -4.81 11.39 17.63
CA LEU A 114 -6.13 11.24 17.01
C LEU A 114 -7.26 11.83 17.84
N GLU A 115 -7.09 11.93 19.16
CA GLU A 115 -8.05 12.57 20.06
C GLU A 115 -7.89 14.10 20.02
N GLN A 116 -6.63 14.58 20.14
CA GLN A 116 -6.33 16.01 20.12
C GLN A 116 -6.32 16.60 18.70
N GLN A 117 -6.36 15.76 17.66
CA GLN A 117 -6.40 16.15 16.25
C GLN A 117 -5.26 17.08 15.84
N LYS A 118 -4.06 16.83 16.37
CA LYS A 118 -2.88 17.67 16.12
C LYS A 118 -1.59 16.87 16.05
N ILE A 119 -0.59 17.49 15.43
CA ILE A 119 0.78 16.97 15.48
C ILE A 119 1.32 17.15 16.89
N VAL A 120 1.74 16.05 17.51
CA VAL A 120 2.31 16.06 18.87
C VAL A 120 3.81 15.84 18.87
N ARG A 121 4.36 15.28 17.78
CA ARG A 121 5.79 15.09 17.64
C ARG A 121 6.21 15.00 16.17
N THR A 122 7.40 15.53 15.89
CA THR A 122 8.07 15.37 14.60
C THR A 122 9.54 15.03 14.81
N ALA A 123 10.14 14.33 13.83
CA ALA A 123 11.57 14.10 13.77
C ALA A 123 12.07 14.24 12.33
N ASP A 124 13.27 14.73 12.16
CA ASP A 124 13.91 14.84 10.85
C ASP A 124 14.28 13.45 10.34
N ILE A 125 14.14 13.26 9.06
CA ILE A 125 14.60 12.04 8.38
C ILE A 125 16.10 12.18 8.17
N ALA A 126 16.88 11.18 8.60
CA ALA A 126 18.32 11.18 8.39
C ALA A 126 18.65 11.26 6.90
N ARG A 127 19.71 12.02 6.54
CA ARG A 127 20.09 12.24 5.15
C ARG A 127 20.32 10.94 4.36
N GLU A 128 20.86 9.93 5.02
CA GLU A 128 21.09 8.60 4.45
C GLU A 128 19.79 7.80 4.21
N ASP A 129 18.71 8.21 4.87
CA ASP A 129 17.36 7.64 4.73
C ASP A 129 16.45 8.55 3.89
N GLU A 130 16.92 9.73 3.48
CA GLU A 130 16.25 10.56 2.47
C GLU A 130 16.33 9.83 1.12
N ASN A 131 15.20 9.69 0.45
CA ASN A 131 15.19 9.07 -0.87
C ASN A 131 15.69 10.07 -1.92
N ALA A 132 16.85 9.82 -2.51
CA ALA A 132 17.43 10.69 -3.55
C ALA A 132 16.52 10.84 -4.80
N ASN A 133 15.58 9.93 -5.01
CA ASN A 133 14.60 9.92 -6.09
C ASN A 133 13.21 10.42 -5.65
N ALA A 134 13.09 11.11 -4.55
CA ALA A 134 11.85 11.56 -3.93
C ALA A 134 11.12 12.70 -4.66
N GLY A 135 11.29 12.85 -5.95
CA GLY A 135 10.44 13.71 -6.79
C GLY A 135 8.97 13.29 -6.80
N TYR A 136 8.70 12.03 -6.59
CA TYR A 136 7.42 11.46 -6.15
C TYR A 136 7.69 10.81 -4.80
N TYR A 137 7.34 11.48 -3.74
CA TYR A 137 7.36 10.92 -2.39
C TYR A 137 6.47 9.68 -2.39
N GLY A 138 7.11 8.55 -2.70
CA GLY A 138 6.45 7.27 -2.74
C GLY A 138 5.72 7.10 -1.42
N ARG A 139 4.49 6.68 -1.48
CA ARG A 139 3.66 6.36 -0.33
C ARG A 139 4.54 5.61 0.65
N ALA A 140 4.92 6.25 1.76
CA ALA A 140 5.78 5.61 2.73
C ALA A 140 5.00 4.40 3.27
N GLY A 141 5.36 3.23 2.80
CA GLY A 141 4.78 1.98 3.24
C GLY A 141 5.26 1.70 4.65
N PHE A 142 4.64 2.34 5.66
CA PHE A 142 4.87 1.98 7.02
C PHE A 142 4.14 0.68 7.36
N GLN A 143 4.85 -0.19 8.06
CA GLN A 143 4.26 -1.24 8.86
C GLN A 143 4.59 -0.94 10.32
N ILE A 144 3.75 -1.39 11.24
CA ILE A 144 4.00 -1.27 12.67
C ILE A 144 4.12 -2.67 13.28
N SER A 145 5.02 -2.82 14.24
CA SER A 145 5.12 -4.07 14.99
C SER A 145 3.82 -4.36 15.75
N PRO A 146 3.48 -5.64 16.00
CA PRO A 146 2.27 -5.99 16.73
C PRO A 146 2.17 -5.37 18.13
N ASP A 147 3.31 -5.12 18.77
CA ASP A 147 3.40 -4.46 20.08
C ASP A 147 3.45 -2.93 20.02
N GLY A 148 3.37 -2.35 18.81
CA GLY A 148 3.38 -0.91 18.60
C GLY A 148 4.72 -0.20 18.81
N LYS A 149 5.81 -0.91 19.11
CA LYS A 149 7.10 -0.28 19.50
C LYS A 149 7.98 0.11 18.34
N TYR A 150 7.75 -0.47 17.16
CA TYR A 150 8.61 -0.26 16.00
C TYR A 150 7.81 0.04 14.74
N LEU A 151 8.32 1.01 13.96
CA LEU A 151 7.87 1.27 12.60
C LEU A 151 8.90 0.72 11.62
N TYR A 152 8.41 0.04 10.61
CA TYR A 152 9.22 -0.50 9.52
C TYR A 152 8.93 0.28 8.25
N GLN A 153 9.97 0.81 7.65
CA GLN A 153 9.89 1.48 6.36
C GLN A 153 10.62 0.64 5.32
N PHE A 154 9.84 0.04 4.41
CA PHE A 154 10.36 -0.83 3.36
C PHE A 154 10.69 0.00 2.12
N ARG A 155 11.95 -0.04 1.69
CA ARG A 155 12.47 0.59 0.47
C ARG A 155 13.56 -0.29 -0.13
N ASP A 156 14.66 0.31 -0.59
CA ASP A 156 15.95 -0.32 -0.91
C ASP A 156 16.63 -0.95 0.31
N LYS A 157 16.24 -0.53 1.47
CA LYS A 157 16.58 -1.10 2.78
C LYS A 157 15.35 -1.06 3.67
N VAL A 158 15.35 -1.83 4.74
CA VAL A 158 14.33 -1.72 5.78
C VAL A 158 14.90 -0.84 6.90
N VAL A 159 14.31 0.35 7.07
CA VAL A 159 14.63 1.21 8.20
C VAL A 159 13.68 0.91 9.34
N ILE A 160 14.22 0.59 10.51
CA ILE A 160 13.46 0.26 11.72
C ILE A 160 13.59 1.44 12.68
N LEU A 161 12.46 2.03 13.03
CA LEU A 161 12.37 3.20 13.90
C LEU A 161 11.67 2.83 15.20
N SER A 162 12.16 3.37 16.32
CA SER A 162 11.39 3.36 17.57
C SER A 162 10.17 4.27 17.43
N THR A 163 9.01 3.81 17.88
CA THR A 163 7.80 4.64 17.92
C THR A 163 7.86 5.73 18.98
N ASP A 164 8.73 5.60 19.98
CA ASP A 164 8.84 6.58 21.08
C ASP A 164 9.48 7.90 20.65
N ASP A 165 10.53 7.85 19.82
CA ASP A 165 11.32 9.03 19.49
C ASP A 165 11.79 9.12 18.03
N PHE A 166 11.37 8.17 17.18
CA PHE A 166 11.78 8.00 15.79
C PHE A 166 13.30 7.78 15.60
N LYS A 167 14.01 7.41 16.66
CA LYS A 167 15.40 6.99 16.48
C LYS A 167 15.45 5.71 15.67
N VAL A 168 16.41 5.69 14.74
CA VAL A 168 16.70 4.48 13.98
C VAL A 168 17.31 3.45 14.94
N VAL A 169 16.62 2.34 15.08
CA VAL A 169 17.04 1.21 15.90
C VAL A 169 17.94 0.29 15.09
N ASP A 170 17.59 0.11 13.80
CA ASP A 170 18.32 -0.79 12.91
C ASP A 170 18.09 -0.42 11.44
N ARG A 171 18.99 -0.85 10.57
CA ARG A 171 18.88 -0.79 9.11
C ARG A 171 19.26 -2.15 8.54
N ILE A 172 18.30 -2.80 7.89
CA ILE A 172 18.57 -4.05 7.19
C ILE A 172 18.86 -3.68 5.74
N GLU A 173 20.14 -3.82 5.37
CA GLU A 173 20.59 -3.57 4.00
C GLU A 173 20.14 -4.72 3.10
N LEU A 174 19.27 -4.42 2.16
CA LEU A 174 18.76 -5.38 1.19
C LEU A 174 19.67 -5.48 -0.05
N ALA A 175 20.57 -4.52 -0.22
CA ALA A 175 21.51 -4.46 -1.31
C ALA A 175 22.77 -5.37 -1.11
N LYS A 176 22.88 -6.04 0.04
CA LYS A 176 23.89 -7.09 0.22
C LYS A 176 23.31 -8.38 -0.34
N PRO A 177 23.72 -8.81 -1.54
CA PRO A 177 23.12 -9.97 -2.14
C PRO A 177 23.53 -11.22 -1.37
N ASP A 178 22.55 -12.07 -1.03
CA ASP A 178 22.83 -13.46 -0.66
C ASP A 178 23.44 -14.23 -1.84
N PHE A 179 23.40 -13.64 -3.03
CA PHE A 179 23.95 -14.19 -4.26
C PHE A 179 24.95 -13.24 -4.91
N PRO A 180 26.16 -13.70 -5.26
CA PRO A 180 27.16 -12.86 -5.93
C PRO A 180 26.61 -12.23 -7.23
N GLY A 181 26.83 -10.94 -7.40
CA GLY A 181 26.47 -10.22 -8.61
C GLY A 181 25.06 -9.60 -8.63
N MET A 182 24.32 -9.65 -7.53
CA MET A 182 22.99 -9.03 -7.46
C MET A 182 23.01 -7.83 -6.52
N GLU A 183 22.60 -6.68 -7.01
CA GLU A 183 22.44 -5.45 -6.24
C GLU A 183 20.98 -4.96 -6.33
N ASN A 184 20.61 -4.06 -5.40
CA ASN A 184 19.32 -3.37 -5.39
C ASN A 184 18.09 -4.29 -5.29
N VAL A 185 17.91 -4.87 -4.11
CA VAL A 185 16.64 -5.53 -3.78
C VAL A 185 15.60 -4.47 -3.50
N GLY A 186 14.52 -4.46 -4.28
CA GLY A 186 13.36 -3.61 -4.07
C GLY A 186 12.13 -4.45 -3.67
N PHE A 187 11.42 -4.02 -2.65
CA PHE A 187 10.10 -4.58 -2.37
C PHE A 187 9.05 -4.03 -3.32
N GLY A 188 8.19 -4.89 -3.85
CA GLY A 188 7.01 -4.49 -4.61
C GLY A 188 6.03 -3.66 -3.75
N GLY A 189 5.15 -2.93 -4.41
CA GLY A 189 4.13 -2.13 -3.74
C GLY A 189 3.23 -2.99 -2.84
N LEU A 190 2.86 -2.43 -1.70
CA LEU A 190 1.87 -3.02 -0.80
C LEU A 190 0.50 -2.89 -1.46
N LEU A 191 -0.03 -3.98 -1.96
CA LEU A 191 -1.44 -4.10 -2.36
C LEU A 191 -2.22 -4.98 -1.38
N ASP A 192 -1.60 -5.35 -0.29
CA ASP A 192 -2.15 -6.32 0.63
C ASP A 192 -3.30 -5.71 1.43
N SER A 193 -4.53 -6.03 1.03
CA SER A 193 -5.74 -5.75 1.78
C SER A 193 -5.97 -6.78 2.91
N ILE A 194 -5.27 -7.90 2.87
CA ILE A 194 -5.32 -8.98 3.86
C ILE A 194 -3.94 -9.09 4.52
N SER A 195 -3.48 -7.99 5.14
CA SER A 195 -2.21 -8.01 5.85
C SER A 195 -2.26 -8.94 7.06
N GLU A 196 -1.27 -9.79 7.19
CA GLU A 196 -1.08 -10.57 8.40
C GLU A 196 -0.40 -9.72 9.47
N THR A 197 -0.98 -9.72 10.66
CA THR A 197 -0.34 -9.10 11.81
C THR A 197 1.02 -9.76 12.06
N GLY A 198 2.08 -8.98 12.07
CA GLY A 198 3.44 -9.46 12.36
C GLY A 198 4.21 -10.03 11.17
N GLN A 199 3.61 -10.12 9.98
CA GLN A 199 4.29 -10.58 8.76
C GLN A 199 4.14 -9.54 7.65
N HIS A 200 5.22 -9.34 6.88
CA HIS A 200 5.16 -8.60 5.63
C HIS A 200 5.63 -9.52 4.50
N ILE A 201 4.70 -9.87 3.61
CA ILE A 201 4.98 -10.73 2.46
C ILE A 201 4.80 -9.90 1.19
N SER A 202 5.81 -9.87 0.33
CA SER A 202 5.75 -9.12 -0.91
C SER A 202 6.59 -9.77 -2.00
N LEU A 203 6.38 -9.31 -3.23
CA LEU A 203 7.33 -9.57 -4.30
C LEU A 203 8.58 -8.71 -4.07
N PHE A 204 9.74 -9.27 -4.37
CA PHE A 204 10.97 -8.52 -4.49
C PHE A 204 11.53 -8.65 -5.90
N ASN A 205 12.36 -7.72 -6.29
CA ASN A 205 13.21 -7.83 -7.45
C ASN A 205 14.63 -7.44 -7.09
N SER A 206 15.57 -8.06 -7.77
CA SER A 206 16.99 -7.76 -7.67
C SER A 206 17.59 -7.70 -9.05
N ALA A 207 18.50 -6.79 -9.29
CA ALA A 207 19.15 -6.61 -10.58
C ALA A 207 20.65 -6.92 -10.47
N ASP A 208 21.15 -7.60 -11.51
CA ASP A 208 22.60 -7.71 -11.71
C ASP A 208 23.13 -6.33 -12.10
N PRO A 209 24.14 -5.78 -11.38
CA PRO A 209 24.66 -4.45 -11.63
C PRO A 209 25.43 -4.33 -12.95
N ILE A 210 25.88 -5.43 -13.53
CA ILE A 210 26.73 -5.44 -14.72
C ILE A 210 25.90 -5.70 -15.99
N VAL A 211 25.09 -6.76 -15.99
CA VAL A 211 24.29 -7.15 -17.16
C VAL A 211 22.84 -6.72 -17.08
N HIS A 212 22.44 -6.09 -15.97
CA HIS A 212 21.11 -5.55 -15.71
C HIS A 212 19.97 -6.58 -15.79
N ASN A 213 20.27 -7.85 -15.76
CA ASN A 213 19.26 -8.89 -15.66
C ASN A 213 18.57 -8.78 -14.32
N ARG A 214 17.24 -8.83 -14.34
CA ARG A 214 16.43 -8.81 -13.12
C ARG A 214 15.94 -10.20 -12.77
N VAL A 215 16.03 -10.52 -11.49
CA VAL A 215 15.39 -11.69 -10.90
C VAL A 215 14.29 -11.20 -9.96
N PHE A 216 13.17 -11.89 -9.91
CA PHE A 216 12.11 -11.63 -8.95
C PHE A 216 11.85 -12.86 -8.09
N GLY A 217 11.16 -12.65 -6.99
CA GLY A 217 10.74 -13.71 -6.10
C GLY A 217 9.82 -13.20 -5.00
N ILE A 218 9.66 -14.03 -3.97
CA ILE A 218 8.85 -13.71 -2.79
C ILE A 218 9.77 -13.43 -1.61
N ALA A 219 9.55 -12.28 -0.98
CA ALA A 219 10.19 -11.88 0.26
C ALA A 219 9.20 -12.05 1.43
N ARG A 220 9.67 -12.61 2.53
CA ARG A 220 8.95 -12.69 3.80
C ARG A 220 9.75 -12.00 4.88
N PHE A 221 9.15 -11.04 5.53
CA PHE A 221 9.73 -10.31 6.65
C PHE A 221 8.89 -10.52 7.91
N ASP A 222 9.50 -11.05 8.95
CA ASP A 222 8.89 -11.18 10.26
C ASP A 222 9.11 -9.90 11.06
N LEU A 223 8.02 -9.18 11.39
CA LEU A 223 8.07 -7.89 12.10
C LEU A 223 8.45 -8.06 13.59
N THR A 224 8.45 -9.27 14.13
CA THR A 224 8.82 -9.54 15.53
C THR A 224 10.30 -9.88 15.62
N THR A 225 10.76 -10.84 14.81
CA THR A 225 12.15 -11.33 14.83
C THR A 225 13.08 -10.51 13.95
N ARG A 226 12.53 -9.67 13.05
CA ARG A 226 13.26 -8.87 12.05
C ARG A 226 14.02 -9.71 11.03
N GLN A 227 13.64 -10.97 10.87
CA GLN A 227 14.26 -11.84 9.88
C GLN A 227 13.57 -11.64 8.52
N VAL A 228 14.39 -11.61 7.48
CA VAL A 228 13.93 -11.56 6.09
C VAL A 228 14.41 -12.80 5.35
N ASN A 229 13.50 -13.42 4.60
CA ASN A 229 13.80 -14.54 3.73
C ASN A 229 13.42 -14.18 2.31
N PHE A 230 14.37 -14.33 1.38
CA PHE A 230 14.17 -14.13 -0.05
C PHE A 230 14.16 -15.47 -0.76
N THR A 231 13.13 -15.73 -1.54
CA THR A 231 13.05 -16.93 -2.39
C THR A 231 12.97 -16.49 -3.85
N PRO A 232 14.08 -16.57 -4.60
CA PRO A 232 14.08 -16.27 -6.03
C PRO A 232 13.21 -17.26 -6.80
N ILE A 233 12.49 -16.75 -7.81
CA ILE A 233 11.62 -17.56 -8.68
C ILE A 233 12.18 -17.64 -10.11
N GLY A 234 12.57 -16.49 -10.68
CA GLY A 234 13.06 -16.45 -12.04
C GLY A 234 13.26 -15.03 -12.59
N PRO A 235 13.42 -14.89 -13.91
CA PRO A 235 13.55 -13.59 -14.53
C PRO A 235 12.37 -12.68 -14.23
N ALA A 236 12.63 -11.42 -13.85
CA ALA A 236 11.58 -10.48 -13.55
C ALA A 236 10.89 -9.98 -14.82
N PRO A 237 9.55 -9.92 -14.85
CA PRO A 237 8.81 -9.24 -15.90
C PRO A 237 9.09 -7.73 -15.88
N GLU A 238 8.72 -7.01 -16.95
CA GLU A 238 8.92 -5.57 -17.05
C GLU A 238 8.13 -4.79 -15.98
N GLY A 239 6.94 -5.26 -15.64
CA GLY A 239 6.10 -4.70 -14.60
C GLY A 239 5.36 -5.78 -13.82
N MET A 240 5.25 -5.56 -12.50
CA MET A 240 4.47 -6.42 -11.60
C MET A 240 3.61 -5.53 -10.69
N ALA A 241 2.37 -5.95 -10.46
CA ALA A 241 1.57 -5.44 -9.35
C ALA A 241 2.12 -5.99 -8.01
N GLY A 242 1.57 -5.52 -6.89
CA GLY A 242 1.91 -6.10 -5.59
C GLY A 242 1.40 -7.54 -5.44
N LEU A 243 1.89 -8.23 -4.44
CA LEU A 243 1.46 -9.58 -4.11
C LEU A 243 0.17 -9.54 -3.28
N GLN A 244 -0.83 -10.32 -3.70
CA GLN A 244 -2.05 -10.56 -2.95
C GLN A 244 -2.02 -11.98 -2.40
N VAL A 245 -1.95 -12.12 -1.09
CA VAL A 245 -1.98 -13.44 -0.43
C VAL A 245 -3.43 -13.85 -0.19
N ALA A 246 -3.77 -15.07 -0.55
CA ALA A 246 -5.10 -15.63 -0.29
C ALA A 246 -5.32 -15.89 1.21
N PRO A 247 -6.58 -15.87 1.69
CA PRO A 247 -6.90 -16.12 3.10
C PRO A 247 -6.44 -17.50 3.61
N ASP A 248 -6.31 -18.47 2.71
CA ASP A 248 -5.80 -19.81 3.03
C ASP A 248 -4.28 -19.83 3.32
N LYS A 249 -3.58 -18.72 3.04
CA LYS A 249 -2.12 -18.56 3.18
C LYS A 249 -1.29 -19.57 2.38
N LYS A 250 -1.89 -20.25 1.42
CA LYS A 250 -1.24 -21.25 0.57
C LYS A 250 -0.98 -20.74 -0.83
N THR A 251 -1.83 -19.82 -1.28
CA THR A 251 -1.76 -19.26 -2.63
C THR A 251 -1.56 -17.75 -2.57
N ALA A 252 -0.80 -17.22 -3.50
CA ALA A 252 -0.68 -15.78 -3.69
C ALA A 252 -0.79 -15.45 -5.17
N TYR A 253 -1.16 -14.21 -5.47
CA TYR A 253 -1.42 -13.75 -6.82
C TYR A 253 -0.74 -12.43 -7.11
N THR A 254 -0.36 -12.22 -8.36
CA THR A 254 0.03 -10.92 -8.90
C THR A 254 -0.47 -10.77 -10.33
N VAL A 255 -0.41 -9.56 -10.84
CA VAL A 255 -0.57 -9.27 -12.26
C VAL A 255 0.76 -8.79 -12.80
N ILE A 256 1.23 -9.39 -13.86
CA ILE A 256 2.42 -8.97 -14.59
C ILE A 256 2.02 -8.22 -15.86
N ALA A 257 2.91 -7.34 -16.32
CA ALA A 257 2.81 -6.67 -17.61
C ALA A 257 4.16 -6.73 -18.30
N ASN A 258 4.17 -7.30 -19.51
CA ASN A 258 5.33 -7.33 -20.39
C ASN A 258 5.04 -6.58 -21.68
N GLY A 259 6.09 -6.09 -22.35
CA GLY A 259 6.00 -5.37 -23.60
C GLY A 259 5.67 -3.89 -23.48
N LEU A 260 5.96 -3.14 -24.51
CA LEU A 260 5.82 -1.69 -24.59
C LEU A 260 4.65 -1.30 -25.48
N HIS A 261 3.96 -0.24 -25.09
CA HIS A 261 2.88 0.38 -25.89
C HIS A 261 1.78 -0.60 -26.32
N GLY A 262 1.48 -0.72 -27.59
CA GLY A 262 0.45 -1.59 -28.18
C GLY A 262 0.75 -3.10 -28.11
N ASN A 263 1.97 -3.47 -27.73
CA ASN A 263 2.38 -4.88 -27.58
C ASN A 263 2.37 -5.34 -26.11
N LYS A 264 1.74 -4.59 -25.21
CA LYS A 264 1.60 -5.02 -23.82
C LYS A 264 0.79 -6.30 -23.71
N ARG A 265 1.31 -7.24 -22.91
CA ARG A 265 0.62 -8.45 -22.48
C ARG A 265 0.56 -8.46 -20.96
N CYS A 266 -0.61 -8.76 -20.43
CA CYS A 266 -0.84 -8.86 -18.99
C CYS A 266 -1.31 -10.25 -18.64
N GLU A 267 -0.82 -10.77 -17.52
CA GLU A 267 -1.16 -12.09 -17.05
C GLU A 267 -1.39 -12.07 -15.53
N PHE A 268 -2.35 -12.82 -15.06
CA PHE A 268 -2.37 -13.27 -13.68
C PHE A 268 -1.35 -14.36 -13.48
N TRP A 269 -0.58 -14.26 -12.42
CA TRP A 269 0.26 -15.33 -11.93
C TRP A 269 -0.19 -15.75 -10.54
N ALA A 270 -0.49 -17.05 -10.38
CA ALA A 270 -0.77 -17.67 -9.09
C ALA A 270 0.45 -18.45 -8.62
N PHE A 271 0.85 -18.21 -7.36
CA PHE A 271 1.99 -18.85 -6.72
C PHE A 271 1.51 -19.83 -5.66
N GLU A 272 2.15 -20.99 -5.60
CA GLU A 272 2.07 -21.87 -4.43
C GLU A 272 3.09 -21.40 -3.39
N LEU A 273 2.63 -20.93 -2.23
CA LEU A 273 3.51 -20.34 -1.21
C LEU A 273 4.39 -21.35 -0.47
N ALA A 274 4.03 -22.63 -0.48
CA ALA A 274 4.86 -23.68 0.11
C ALA A 274 6.17 -23.89 -0.66
N THR A 275 6.10 -23.77 -1.98
CA THR A 275 7.25 -23.97 -2.87
C THR A 275 7.77 -22.66 -3.46
N ASN A 276 7.03 -21.56 -3.29
CA ASN A 276 7.23 -20.26 -3.95
C ASN A 276 7.33 -20.35 -5.49
N ARG A 277 6.62 -21.27 -6.10
CA ARG A 277 6.62 -21.46 -7.56
C ARG A 277 5.34 -20.94 -8.19
N ILE A 278 5.45 -20.55 -9.46
CA ILE A 278 4.28 -20.24 -10.29
C ILE A 278 3.54 -21.55 -10.52
N ALA A 279 2.31 -21.60 -10.03
CA ALA A 279 1.44 -22.77 -10.19
C ALA A 279 0.54 -22.65 -11.41
N ARG A 280 0.08 -21.43 -11.73
CA ARG A 280 -0.82 -21.14 -12.85
C ARG A 280 -0.59 -19.75 -13.39
N THR A 281 -0.87 -19.57 -14.68
CA THR A 281 -0.92 -18.26 -15.34
C THR A 281 -2.14 -18.18 -16.25
N ALA A 282 -2.64 -16.96 -16.46
CA ALA A 282 -3.68 -16.69 -17.45
C ALA A 282 -3.52 -15.28 -18.02
N GLU A 283 -3.60 -15.18 -19.34
CA GLU A 283 -3.57 -13.89 -20.04
C GLU A 283 -4.86 -13.11 -19.77
N VAL A 284 -4.72 -11.80 -19.56
CA VAL A 284 -5.83 -10.87 -19.32
C VAL A 284 -5.64 -9.59 -20.12
N PRO A 285 -6.72 -8.88 -20.48
CA PRO A 285 -6.60 -7.58 -21.16
C PRO A 285 -5.78 -6.59 -20.33
N CYS A 286 -4.79 -5.95 -20.96
CA CYS A 286 -4.02 -4.91 -20.31
C CYS A 286 -4.81 -3.61 -20.19
N ARG A 287 -4.65 -2.94 -19.05
CA ARG A 287 -5.13 -1.57 -18.82
C ARG A 287 -3.95 -0.60 -18.67
N SER A 288 -4.15 0.66 -18.98
CA SER A 288 -3.10 1.68 -18.85
C SER A 288 -2.67 1.90 -17.40
N ARG A 289 -3.62 1.81 -16.48
CA ARG A 289 -3.42 1.80 -15.03
C ARG A 289 -4.33 0.74 -14.46
N PHE A 290 -3.81 -0.10 -13.59
CA PHE A 290 -4.61 -1.11 -12.93
C PHE A 290 -4.15 -1.34 -11.49
N SER A 291 -5.08 -1.80 -10.72
CA SER A 291 -4.88 -2.40 -9.41
C SER A 291 -5.63 -3.72 -9.39
N PHE A 292 -5.28 -4.61 -8.49
CA PHE A 292 -6.08 -5.80 -8.29
C PHE A 292 -6.25 -6.08 -6.79
N GLY A 293 -7.26 -6.83 -6.47
CA GLY A 293 -7.59 -7.27 -5.12
C GLY A 293 -8.15 -8.68 -5.15
N MET A 294 -8.51 -9.19 -3.99
CA MET A 294 -9.07 -10.52 -3.83
C MET A 294 -10.30 -10.45 -2.93
N ALA A 295 -11.31 -11.26 -3.22
CA ALA A 295 -12.45 -11.47 -2.33
C ALA A 295 -12.00 -11.95 -0.95
N GLY A 296 -12.78 -11.64 0.08
CA GLY A 296 -12.47 -12.03 1.45
C GLY A 296 -12.42 -13.54 1.67
N ASP A 297 -13.17 -14.31 0.88
CA ASP A 297 -13.15 -15.77 0.88
C ASP A 297 -12.01 -16.38 0.01
N GLY A 298 -11.28 -15.54 -0.71
CA GLY A 298 -10.19 -15.96 -1.61
C GLY A 298 -10.63 -16.60 -2.92
N GLN A 299 -11.93 -16.57 -3.25
CA GLN A 299 -12.49 -17.25 -4.42
C GLN A 299 -12.45 -16.39 -5.69
N LYS A 300 -12.36 -15.08 -5.56
CA LYS A 300 -12.39 -14.14 -6.69
C LYS A 300 -11.20 -13.21 -6.67
N LEU A 301 -10.74 -12.87 -7.87
CA LEU A 301 -9.79 -11.80 -8.11
C LEU A 301 -10.50 -10.62 -8.76
N TYR A 302 -10.17 -9.41 -8.33
CA TYR A 302 -10.72 -8.17 -8.82
C TYR A 302 -9.66 -7.39 -9.56
N PHE A 303 -9.92 -7.09 -10.83
CA PHE A 303 -9.06 -6.31 -11.67
C PHE A 303 -9.75 -4.99 -11.99
N TYR A 304 -9.18 -3.87 -11.55
CA TYR A 304 -9.79 -2.55 -11.63
C TYR A 304 -8.76 -1.45 -11.82
N GLY A 305 -9.20 -0.23 -12.09
CA GLY A 305 -8.37 0.96 -12.28
C GLY A 305 -8.67 1.63 -13.59
N ALA A 306 -8.26 2.88 -13.80
CA ALA A 306 -8.47 3.72 -14.98
C ALA A 306 -9.83 3.56 -15.68
N GLY A 307 -10.89 3.40 -14.89
CA GLY A 307 -12.25 3.15 -15.36
C GLY A 307 -13.23 3.15 -14.20
N PHE A 308 -14.48 2.82 -14.51
CA PHE A 308 -15.58 2.82 -13.55
C PHE A 308 -16.06 1.42 -13.20
N GLU A 309 -15.31 0.39 -13.63
CA GLU A 309 -15.70 -1.00 -13.50
C GLU A 309 -14.65 -1.84 -12.77
N ILE A 310 -15.12 -2.95 -12.21
CA ILE A 310 -14.32 -4.04 -11.67
C ILE A 310 -14.58 -5.27 -12.52
N GLU A 311 -13.55 -5.85 -13.11
CA GLU A 311 -13.59 -7.16 -13.70
C GLU A 311 -13.38 -8.23 -12.65
N VAL A 312 -14.20 -9.25 -12.65
CA VAL A 312 -14.21 -10.36 -11.70
C VAL A 312 -13.69 -11.59 -12.37
N TYR A 313 -12.72 -12.24 -11.77
CA TYR A 313 -12.12 -13.48 -12.23
C TYR A 313 -12.21 -14.54 -11.13
N ASP A 314 -12.42 -15.78 -11.52
CA ASP A 314 -12.32 -16.92 -10.61
C ASP A 314 -10.86 -17.14 -10.20
N ALA A 315 -10.57 -17.18 -8.92
CA ALA A 315 -9.20 -17.25 -8.41
C ALA A 315 -8.51 -18.61 -8.68
N VAL A 316 -9.29 -19.69 -8.80
CA VAL A 316 -8.76 -21.02 -9.05
C VAL A 316 -8.44 -21.24 -10.52
N THR A 317 -9.34 -20.87 -11.41
CA THR A 317 -9.21 -21.09 -12.86
C THR A 317 -8.59 -19.90 -13.58
N LEU A 318 -8.51 -18.74 -12.94
CA LEU A 318 -8.08 -17.43 -13.48
C LEU A 318 -8.92 -16.98 -14.68
N LYS A 319 -10.15 -17.48 -14.82
CA LYS A 319 -11.05 -17.14 -15.91
C LYS A 319 -11.92 -15.94 -15.52
N TYR A 320 -12.14 -15.08 -16.52
CA TYR A 320 -13.12 -14.00 -16.41
C TYR A 320 -14.53 -14.55 -16.17
N GLU A 321 -15.27 -13.91 -15.27
CA GLU A 321 -16.64 -14.25 -14.96
C GLU A 321 -17.63 -13.15 -15.35
N ARG A 322 -17.34 -11.91 -14.94
CA ARG A 322 -18.24 -10.77 -15.13
C ARG A 322 -17.55 -9.43 -14.91
N THR A 323 -18.26 -8.36 -15.24
CA THR A 323 -17.86 -6.99 -14.90
C THR A 323 -18.95 -6.35 -14.03
N TRP A 324 -18.54 -5.65 -12.99
CA TRP A 324 -19.39 -4.76 -12.22
C TRP A 324 -19.11 -3.32 -12.60
N ASP A 325 -20.13 -2.63 -13.13
CA ASP A 325 -20.05 -1.20 -13.39
C ASP A 325 -20.40 -0.44 -12.10
N LEU A 326 -19.44 0.33 -11.60
CA LEU A 326 -19.62 1.14 -10.40
C LEU A 326 -20.14 2.54 -10.70
N ASN A 327 -20.10 2.95 -11.97
CA ASN A 327 -20.41 4.31 -12.41
C ASN A 327 -19.68 5.40 -11.57
N ASN A 328 -18.45 5.08 -11.14
CA ASN A 328 -17.60 5.95 -10.31
C ASN A 328 -16.13 5.70 -10.58
N ASP A 329 -15.34 6.78 -10.57
CA ASP A 329 -13.89 6.68 -10.60
C ASP A 329 -13.36 6.20 -9.24
N VAL A 330 -12.77 5.01 -9.24
CA VAL A 330 -12.22 4.33 -8.04
C VAL A 330 -10.71 4.18 -8.08
N THR A 331 -10.03 4.97 -8.90
CA THR A 331 -8.58 4.88 -9.10
C THR A 331 -7.72 5.46 -7.97
N GLY A 332 -8.32 6.14 -6.98
CA GLY A 332 -7.57 6.93 -6.00
C GLY A 332 -6.88 6.12 -4.90
N ALA A 333 -7.65 5.62 -3.96
CA ALA A 333 -7.13 5.10 -2.68
C ALA A 333 -7.06 3.56 -2.58
N GLY A 334 -7.47 2.86 -3.64
CA GLY A 334 -7.47 1.39 -3.66
C GLY A 334 -8.71 0.76 -3.04
N MET A 335 -8.58 -0.54 -2.70
CA MET A 335 -9.64 -1.38 -2.17
C MET A 335 -9.21 -1.94 -0.81
N ILE A 336 -10.12 -1.97 0.14
CA ILE A 336 -9.99 -2.76 1.37
C ILE A 336 -11.11 -3.81 1.34
N VAL A 337 -10.75 -5.06 1.54
CA VAL A 337 -11.69 -6.17 1.64
C VAL A 337 -11.92 -6.47 3.12
N ILE A 338 -13.17 -6.56 3.51
CA ILE A 338 -13.60 -6.82 4.89
C ILE A 338 -14.38 -8.13 4.89
N ASN A 339 -13.96 -9.05 5.73
CA ASN A 339 -14.57 -10.36 5.91
C ASN A 339 -15.50 -10.34 7.10
#